data_f1f005ea2d06fe02367b8efcd81d45b2
#
_entry.id   f1f005ea2d06fe02367b8efcd81d45b2
#
_cell.length_a   1.000
_cell.length_b   1.000
_cell.length_c   1.000
_cell.angle_alpha   90.00
_cell.angle_beta   90.00
_cell.angle_gamma   90.00
#
_symmetry.space_group_name_H-M   'P 1'
#
loop_
_entity.id
_entity.type
_entity.pdbx_description
1 polymer ?
#
loop_
_entity_poly.entity_id
_entity_poly.type
_entity_poly.pdbx_seq_one_letter_code
_entity_poly.pdbx_strand_id
1 'polypeptide(L)'
;MIGRRTVLAGGLSLPSAAEAQSPWKGYYAKGTRQRPVRFAADDGTMLAGTLLLPAWSELQRVPGFVLVAGSGPTDRNGNNPLVPARIDTLRLIAERLAEAGFGTLRYDKRGIGASTQMPSALADQERFTAWDQFVGDVRAAHAELLKHDEIKRYATGLLGHSEGGLLVLAAAPTISQNKPHVMVLAATPGRPYGEILRRQLQRAAPTLIDGVERALGAIRNNGRPPAGLPAELQPLFPAYIGPFLQGAMAFDPAAALATSPLGCLLLHGGADQQIVPMNDIQPLIDALGNRGAGGEAMVAAGVSHNLKAVTGPNDPGFTGPLAPAIADKLATWSRAALGA
;
A
#
# COMPACT_ATOMS: atom_id res chain seq x y z
N MET A 1 0.65 39.51 -3.27
CA MET A 1 -0.27 39.08 -2.19
C MET A 1 -0.34 37.56 -2.23
N ILE A 2 0.42 36.94 -1.36
CA ILE A 2 0.53 35.46 -1.30
C ILE A 2 -0.53 34.96 -0.32
N GLY A 3 -1.52 34.23 -0.82
CA GLY A 3 -2.60 33.69 -0.02
C GLY A 3 -2.11 32.63 0.97
N ARG A 4 -2.31 32.88 2.25
CA ARG A 4 -2.09 31.92 3.34
C ARG A 4 -3.04 30.73 3.16
N ARG A 5 -2.51 29.55 2.89
CA ARG A 5 -3.25 28.30 3.03
C ARG A 5 -3.29 27.92 4.50
N THR A 6 -4.44 28.15 5.10
CA THR A 6 -4.76 27.75 6.48
C THR A 6 -4.87 26.22 6.52
N VAL A 7 -3.96 25.56 7.23
CA VAL A 7 -4.12 24.16 7.62
C VAL A 7 -5.07 24.17 8.83
N LEU A 8 -6.31 23.79 8.61
CA LEU A 8 -7.30 23.63 9.68
C LEU A 8 -6.94 22.40 10.54
N ALA A 9 -6.52 22.68 11.75
CA ALA A 9 -6.49 21.67 12.82
C ALA A 9 -7.93 21.39 13.26
N GLY A 10 -8.57 20.44 12.61
CA GLY A 10 -9.87 19.91 13.05
C GLY A 10 -9.65 18.77 14.04
N GLY A 11 -10.11 18.95 15.26
CA GLY A 11 -10.18 17.86 16.25
C GLY A 11 -11.04 16.72 15.71
N LEU A 12 -10.44 15.53 15.57
CA LEU A 12 -11.09 14.32 15.11
C LEU A 12 -11.96 13.74 16.23
N SER A 13 -13.25 14.00 16.18
CA SER A 13 -14.25 13.09 16.75
C SER A 13 -14.39 11.91 15.77
N LEU A 14 -14.00 10.73 16.23
CA LEU A 14 -14.14 9.48 15.46
C LEU A 14 -15.64 9.19 15.27
N PRO A 15 -16.11 8.92 14.03
CA PRO A 15 -17.48 8.46 13.83
C PRO A 15 -17.69 7.11 14.49
N SER A 16 -18.86 6.95 15.14
CA SER A 16 -19.26 5.72 15.81
C SER A 16 -19.32 4.55 14.82
N ALA A 17 -19.03 3.34 15.32
CA ALA A 17 -18.99 2.10 14.55
C ALA A 17 -20.29 1.69 13.82
N ALA A 18 -21.35 2.48 13.91
CA ALA A 18 -22.67 2.21 13.32
C ALA A 18 -22.82 2.67 11.86
N GLU A 19 -21.93 3.48 11.30
CA GLU A 19 -22.08 4.05 9.95
C GLU A 19 -21.22 3.40 8.87
N ALA A 20 -20.60 2.27 9.13
CA ALA A 20 -19.79 1.54 8.13
C ALA A 20 -20.60 0.67 7.16
N GLN A 21 -21.88 0.95 6.96
CA GLN A 21 -22.60 0.40 5.80
C GLN A 21 -22.31 1.27 4.59
N SER A 22 -21.29 0.87 3.82
CA SER A 22 -20.94 1.49 2.55
C SER A 22 -22.17 1.61 1.64
N PRO A 23 -22.52 2.82 1.14
CA PRO A 23 -23.64 3.02 0.22
C PRO A 23 -23.40 2.46 -1.20
N TRP A 24 -22.42 1.58 -1.38
CA TRP A 24 -21.94 1.10 -2.68
C TRP A 24 -22.57 -0.24 -3.07
N LYS A 25 -23.89 -0.37 -2.96
CA LYS A 25 -24.62 -1.38 -3.71
C LYS A 25 -24.68 -0.91 -5.17
N GLY A 26 -23.80 -1.41 -6.05
CA GLY A 26 -24.09 -1.34 -7.46
C GLY A 26 -23.03 -0.91 -8.48
N TYR A 27 -21.76 -0.67 -8.11
CA TYR A 27 -20.71 -0.45 -9.12
C TYR A 27 -19.70 -1.59 -9.11
N TYR A 28 -20.10 -2.72 -9.65
CA TYR A 28 -19.18 -3.81 -9.97
C TYR A 28 -18.97 -3.86 -11.47
N ALA A 29 -17.75 -4.06 -11.94
CA ALA A 29 -17.50 -4.43 -13.32
C ALA A 29 -18.45 -5.59 -13.68
N LYS A 30 -19.13 -5.52 -14.83
CA LYS A 30 -20.05 -6.58 -15.27
C LYS A 30 -19.32 -7.92 -15.21
N GLY A 31 -19.88 -8.88 -14.47
CA GLY A 31 -19.31 -10.20 -14.35
C GLY A 31 -18.32 -10.39 -13.19
N THR A 32 -18.37 -9.57 -12.13
CA THR A 32 -17.62 -9.79 -10.88
C THR A 32 -18.55 -10.07 -9.69
N ARG A 33 -18.02 -10.79 -8.70
CA ARG A 33 -18.66 -11.04 -7.41
C ARG A 33 -17.74 -10.55 -6.31
N GLN A 34 -18.28 -9.91 -5.29
CA GLN A 34 -17.50 -9.57 -4.11
C GLN A 34 -18.18 -10.04 -2.83
N ARG A 35 -17.37 -10.38 -1.84
CA ARG A 35 -17.83 -10.72 -0.50
C ARG A 35 -16.90 -10.19 0.57
N PRO A 36 -17.42 -9.80 1.74
CA PRO A 36 -16.59 -9.42 2.87
C PRO A 36 -15.88 -10.66 3.41
N VAL A 37 -14.67 -10.46 3.92
CA VAL A 37 -13.90 -11.48 4.62
C VAL A 37 -13.36 -10.90 5.93
N ARG A 38 -13.15 -11.78 6.92
CA ARG A 38 -12.46 -11.44 8.17
C ARG A 38 -11.49 -12.55 8.51
N PHE A 39 -10.29 -12.18 8.88
CA PHE A 39 -9.24 -13.15 9.20
C PHE A 39 -8.34 -12.60 10.32
N ALA A 40 -7.73 -13.50 11.06
CA ALA A 40 -6.80 -13.13 12.13
C ALA A 40 -5.38 -13.03 11.58
N ALA A 41 -4.67 -11.98 11.98
CA ALA A 41 -3.21 -11.92 11.90
C ALA A 41 -2.59 -12.83 12.97
N ASP A 42 -1.27 -13.03 12.92
CA ASP A 42 -0.56 -13.97 13.82
C ASP A 42 -0.67 -13.58 15.30
N ASP A 43 -0.82 -12.28 15.59
CA ASP A 43 -1.02 -11.75 16.95
C ASP A 43 -2.48 -11.76 17.42
N GLY A 44 -3.38 -12.36 16.63
CA GLY A 44 -4.82 -12.40 16.91
C GLY A 44 -5.60 -11.16 16.47
N THR A 45 -4.95 -10.14 15.92
CA THR A 45 -5.62 -8.95 15.39
C THR A 45 -6.56 -9.34 14.25
N MET A 46 -7.85 -9.00 14.38
CA MET A 46 -8.83 -9.29 13.33
C MET A 46 -8.78 -8.22 12.23
N LEU A 47 -8.49 -8.66 11.02
CA LEU A 47 -8.48 -7.85 9.82
C LEU A 47 -9.75 -8.07 9.00
N ALA A 48 -10.29 -6.98 8.46
CA ALA A 48 -11.46 -7.01 7.61
C ALA A 48 -11.06 -6.72 6.16
N GLY A 49 -11.55 -7.52 5.24
CA GLY A 49 -11.19 -7.42 3.82
C GLY A 49 -12.39 -7.56 2.90
N THR A 50 -12.10 -7.48 1.62
CA THR A 50 -13.02 -7.74 0.53
C THR A 50 -12.32 -8.67 -0.47
N LEU A 51 -12.93 -9.82 -0.70
CA LEU A 51 -12.60 -10.71 -1.80
C LEU A 51 -13.42 -10.31 -3.01
N LEU A 52 -12.78 -9.99 -4.12
CA LEU A 52 -13.40 -9.72 -5.42
C LEU A 52 -12.97 -10.80 -6.39
N LEU A 53 -13.92 -11.41 -7.06
CA LEU A 53 -13.75 -12.55 -7.97
C LEU A 53 -14.38 -12.27 -9.33
N PRO A 54 -13.84 -12.76 -10.44
CA PRO A 54 -14.59 -12.87 -11.70
C PRO A 54 -15.86 -13.67 -11.48
N ALA A 55 -16.97 -13.31 -12.14
CA ALA A 55 -18.26 -14.01 -11.98
C ALA A 55 -18.18 -15.49 -12.33
N TRP A 56 -17.37 -15.84 -13.33
CA TRP A 56 -17.17 -17.22 -13.81
C TRP A 56 -16.27 -18.08 -12.92
N SER A 57 -15.66 -17.54 -11.88
CA SER A 57 -14.79 -18.28 -10.96
C SER A 57 -15.49 -19.40 -10.18
N GLU A 58 -16.83 -19.46 -10.23
CA GLU A 58 -17.60 -20.63 -9.74
C GLU A 58 -17.37 -21.88 -10.56
N LEU A 59 -17.06 -21.72 -11.84
CA LEU A 59 -16.88 -22.84 -12.78
C LEU A 59 -15.42 -23.25 -12.90
N GLN A 60 -14.49 -22.33 -12.63
CA GLN A 60 -13.06 -22.59 -12.78
C GLN A 60 -12.25 -21.74 -11.77
N ARG A 61 -11.31 -22.36 -11.06
CA ARG A 61 -10.40 -21.64 -10.18
C ARG A 61 -9.56 -20.62 -10.95
N VAL A 62 -9.35 -19.45 -10.33
CA VAL A 62 -8.60 -18.34 -10.89
C VAL A 62 -7.31 -18.08 -10.11
N PRO A 63 -6.25 -17.55 -10.73
CA PRO A 63 -5.12 -17.00 -9.98
C PRO A 63 -5.56 -15.84 -9.09
N GLY A 64 -4.79 -15.51 -8.06
CA GLY A 64 -5.21 -14.48 -7.10
C GLY A 64 -4.11 -13.55 -6.64
N PHE A 65 -4.51 -12.34 -6.24
CA PHE A 65 -3.62 -11.33 -5.65
C PHE A 65 -4.11 -10.85 -4.29
N VAL A 66 -3.16 -10.66 -3.36
CA VAL A 66 -3.38 -9.79 -2.18
C VAL A 66 -2.97 -8.39 -2.54
N LEU A 67 -3.81 -7.39 -2.22
CA LEU A 67 -3.51 -5.98 -2.44
C LEU A 67 -3.29 -5.26 -1.10
N VAL A 68 -2.15 -4.58 -0.99
CA VAL A 68 -1.68 -3.92 0.24
C VAL A 68 -1.67 -2.41 0.06
N ALA A 69 -2.34 -1.71 0.98
CA ALA A 69 -2.51 -0.27 0.94
C ALA A 69 -1.22 0.49 1.29
N GLY A 70 -1.14 1.74 0.79
CA GLY A 70 -0.07 2.69 1.10
C GLY A 70 -0.12 3.25 2.53
N SER A 71 0.70 4.27 2.78
CA SER A 71 0.93 4.88 4.10
C SER A 71 -0.31 5.55 4.70
N GLY A 72 -0.23 5.81 6.01
CA GLY A 72 -1.25 6.50 6.79
C GLY A 72 -2.54 5.70 6.97
N PRO A 73 -3.66 6.36 7.32
CA PRO A 73 -4.94 5.72 7.58
C PRO A 73 -5.69 5.32 6.29
N THR A 74 -4.98 4.67 5.38
CA THR A 74 -5.51 4.27 4.07
C THR A 74 -6.27 2.96 4.17
N ASP A 75 -7.53 2.97 3.72
CA ASP A 75 -8.43 1.83 3.73
C ASP A 75 -8.13 0.80 2.61
N ARG A 76 -8.87 -0.30 2.61
CA ARG A 76 -8.77 -1.39 1.62
C ARG A 76 -9.03 -0.96 0.17
N ASN A 77 -9.67 0.19 -0.05
CA ASN A 77 -9.95 0.72 -1.38
C ASN A 77 -8.84 1.68 -1.87
N GLY A 78 -7.94 2.09 -0.98
CA GLY A 78 -6.90 3.08 -1.25
C GLY A 78 -7.36 4.51 -0.95
N ASN A 79 -8.41 4.68 -0.13
CA ASN A 79 -8.87 6.00 0.31
C ASN A 79 -8.25 6.38 1.64
N ASN A 80 -7.92 7.65 1.79
CA ASN A 80 -7.36 8.21 3.00
C ASN A 80 -8.24 9.38 3.47
N PRO A 81 -8.76 9.37 4.71
CA PRO A 81 -9.67 10.41 5.21
C PRO A 81 -9.01 11.80 5.32
N LEU A 82 -7.67 11.88 5.27
CA LEU A 82 -6.93 13.15 5.23
C LEU A 82 -6.92 13.79 3.83
N VAL A 83 -7.41 13.10 2.81
CA VAL A 83 -7.51 13.59 1.44
C VAL A 83 -8.97 13.87 1.11
N PRO A 84 -9.33 15.09 0.65
CA PRO A 84 -10.73 15.48 0.39
C PRO A 84 -11.25 14.92 -0.94
N ALA A 85 -10.87 13.70 -1.29
CA ALA A 85 -11.29 13.02 -2.53
C ALA A 85 -11.30 11.51 -2.34
N ARG A 86 -12.20 10.83 -3.06
CA ARG A 86 -12.14 9.38 -3.19
C ARG A 86 -11.11 9.00 -4.24
N ILE A 87 -10.05 8.38 -3.79
CA ILE A 87 -8.94 7.97 -4.66
C ILE A 87 -9.23 6.60 -5.28
N ASP A 88 -9.69 5.66 -4.48
CA ASP A 88 -10.09 4.29 -4.89
C ASP A 88 -8.99 3.50 -5.66
N THR A 89 -7.72 3.81 -5.51
CA THR A 89 -6.64 3.19 -6.28
C THR A 89 -6.66 1.66 -6.20
N LEU A 90 -6.73 1.10 -4.97
CA LEU A 90 -6.74 -0.35 -4.81
C LEU A 90 -8.03 -1.00 -5.27
N ARG A 91 -9.17 -0.31 -5.16
CA ARG A 91 -10.43 -0.79 -5.70
C ARG A 91 -10.36 -0.90 -7.23
N LEU A 92 -9.87 0.14 -7.90
CA LEU A 92 -9.71 0.16 -9.35
C LEU A 92 -8.71 -0.91 -9.84
N ILE A 93 -7.61 -1.12 -9.13
CA ILE A 93 -6.66 -2.20 -9.40
C ILE A 93 -7.36 -3.56 -9.28
N ALA A 94 -8.13 -3.77 -8.21
CA ALA A 94 -8.85 -5.02 -7.98
C ALA A 94 -9.87 -5.30 -9.10
N GLU A 95 -10.63 -4.29 -9.51
CA GLU A 95 -11.60 -4.37 -10.61
C GLU A 95 -10.89 -4.73 -11.92
N ARG A 96 -9.79 -4.06 -12.24
CA ARG A 96 -8.99 -4.35 -13.44
C ARG A 96 -8.42 -5.76 -13.45
N LEU A 97 -7.93 -6.25 -12.31
CA LEU A 97 -7.46 -7.62 -12.17
C LEU A 97 -8.61 -8.63 -12.31
N ALA A 98 -9.78 -8.35 -11.75
CA ALA A 98 -10.94 -9.22 -11.89
C ALA A 98 -11.42 -9.32 -13.35
N GLU A 99 -11.43 -8.22 -14.11
CA GLU A 99 -11.65 -8.20 -15.55
C GLU A 99 -10.61 -9.02 -16.32
N ALA A 100 -9.38 -9.05 -15.81
CA ALA A 100 -8.28 -9.82 -16.37
C ALA A 100 -8.31 -11.31 -15.98
N GLY A 101 -9.24 -11.75 -15.12
CA GLY A 101 -9.41 -13.15 -14.74
C GLY A 101 -8.80 -13.52 -13.39
N PHE A 102 -8.51 -12.54 -12.52
CA PHE A 102 -7.88 -12.77 -11.20
C PHE A 102 -8.86 -12.54 -10.06
N GLY A 103 -8.79 -13.38 -9.02
CA GLY A 103 -9.34 -13.06 -7.72
C GLY A 103 -8.44 -12.06 -6.97
N THR A 104 -9.03 -11.18 -6.17
CA THR A 104 -8.24 -10.23 -5.36
C THR A 104 -8.76 -10.14 -3.93
N LEU A 105 -7.85 -10.14 -2.96
CA LEU A 105 -8.13 -9.84 -1.57
C LEU A 105 -7.46 -8.53 -1.20
N ARG A 106 -8.25 -7.52 -0.84
CA ARG A 106 -7.79 -6.25 -0.26
C ARG A 106 -8.35 -6.09 1.13
N TYR A 107 -7.57 -5.56 2.06
CA TYR A 107 -7.95 -5.48 3.48
C TYR A 107 -7.65 -4.10 4.07
N ASP A 108 -8.43 -3.72 5.09
CA ASP A 108 -8.13 -2.57 5.93
C ASP A 108 -6.95 -2.93 6.83
N LYS A 109 -5.96 -2.07 6.86
CA LYS A 109 -4.85 -2.23 7.80
C LYS A 109 -5.37 -2.23 9.25
N ARG A 110 -4.61 -2.78 10.18
CA ARG A 110 -4.89 -2.69 11.62
C ARG A 110 -5.10 -1.24 12.04
N GLY A 111 -6.07 -0.98 12.89
CA GLY A 111 -6.49 0.37 13.29
C GLY A 111 -7.34 1.13 12.28
N ILE A 112 -7.64 0.53 11.11
CA ILE A 112 -8.34 1.22 10.02
C ILE A 112 -9.64 0.50 9.67
N GLY A 113 -10.65 1.28 9.28
CA GLY A 113 -11.91 0.77 8.73
C GLY A 113 -12.60 -0.22 9.66
N ALA A 114 -12.88 -1.43 9.15
CA ALA A 114 -13.56 -2.49 9.87
C ALA A 114 -12.60 -3.51 10.55
N SER A 115 -11.29 -3.29 10.47
CA SER A 115 -10.28 -4.07 11.20
C SER A 115 -10.25 -3.68 12.67
N THR A 116 -9.58 -4.50 13.51
CA THR A 116 -9.41 -4.20 14.94
C THR A 116 -8.88 -2.78 15.13
N GLN A 117 -9.56 -2.02 15.96
CA GLN A 117 -9.23 -0.62 16.24
C GLN A 117 -7.96 -0.48 17.09
N MET A 118 -7.34 0.69 17.03
CA MET A 118 -6.16 1.04 17.81
C MET A 118 -6.46 0.90 19.31
N PRO A 119 -5.63 0.20 20.10
CA PRO A 119 -5.76 0.13 21.55
C PRO A 119 -5.56 1.51 22.20
N SER A 120 -6.00 1.67 23.44
CA SER A 120 -5.93 2.97 24.14
C SER A 120 -4.57 3.23 24.82
N ALA A 121 -3.93 2.19 25.35
CA ALA A 121 -2.67 2.34 26.08
C ALA A 121 -1.49 2.47 25.11
N LEU A 122 -0.58 3.42 25.35
CA LEU A 122 0.56 3.71 24.47
C LEU A 122 1.44 2.47 24.18
N ALA A 123 1.76 1.69 25.21
CA ALA A 123 2.58 0.48 25.02
C ALA A 123 1.89 -0.57 24.15
N ASP A 124 0.56 -0.65 24.19
CA ASP A 124 -0.22 -1.54 23.32
C ASP A 124 -0.28 -0.97 21.88
N GLN A 125 -0.41 0.35 21.75
CA GLN A 125 -0.34 1.02 20.44
C GLN A 125 1.01 0.78 19.77
N GLU A 126 2.12 0.93 20.50
CA GLU A 126 3.48 0.67 19.99
C GLU A 126 3.64 -0.77 19.49
N ARG A 127 3.15 -1.76 20.27
CA ARG A 127 3.17 -3.17 19.84
C ARG A 127 2.25 -3.40 18.64
N PHE A 128 1.04 -2.87 18.69
CA PHE A 128 0.03 -3.02 17.64
C PHE A 128 0.48 -2.43 16.31
N THR A 129 1.21 -1.32 16.32
CA THR A 129 1.68 -0.63 15.12
C THR A 129 3.13 -0.94 14.73
N ALA A 130 3.78 -1.90 15.37
CA ALA A 130 5.14 -2.27 14.99
C ALA A 130 5.22 -2.74 13.53
N TRP A 131 6.34 -2.45 12.86
CA TRP A 131 6.58 -2.82 11.46
C TRP A 131 6.30 -4.30 11.16
N ASP A 132 6.81 -5.18 12.01
CA ASP A 132 6.66 -6.63 11.84
C ASP A 132 5.20 -7.09 11.90
N GLN A 133 4.34 -6.35 12.59
CA GLN A 133 2.91 -6.64 12.64
C GLN A 133 2.25 -6.37 11.28
N PHE A 134 2.58 -5.27 10.61
CA PHE A 134 2.09 -5.00 9.26
C PHE A 134 2.64 -5.98 8.23
N VAL A 135 3.89 -6.42 8.39
CA VAL A 135 4.48 -7.50 7.58
C VAL A 135 3.71 -8.81 7.81
N GLY A 136 3.38 -9.13 9.07
CA GLY A 136 2.55 -10.27 9.44
C GLY A 136 1.14 -10.21 8.85
N ASP A 137 0.53 -9.03 8.79
CA ASP A 137 -0.80 -8.83 8.19
C ASP A 137 -0.82 -9.21 6.70
N VAL A 138 0.24 -8.89 5.94
CA VAL A 138 0.36 -9.31 4.53
C VAL A 138 0.42 -10.83 4.42
N ARG A 139 1.18 -11.49 5.29
CA ARG A 139 1.27 -12.95 5.35
C ARG A 139 -0.08 -13.58 5.68
N ALA A 140 -0.79 -13.05 6.68
CA ALA A 140 -2.12 -13.51 7.06
C ALA A 140 -3.15 -13.31 5.94
N ALA A 141 -3.10 -12.16 5.24
CA ALA A 141 -3.96 -11.90 4.09
C ALA A 141 -3.70 -12.89 2.94
N HIS A 142 -2.44 -13.26 2.68
CA HIS A 142 -2.12 -14.27 1.69
C HIS A 142 -2.64 -15.66 2.12
N ALA A 143 -2.46 -16.02 3.38
CA ALA A 143 -3.01 -17.27 3.91
C ALA A 143 -4.54 -17.30 3.83
N GLU A 144 -5.21 -16.18 4.08
CA GLU A 144 -6.67 -16.06 3.91
C GLU A 144 -7.09 -16.24 2.45
N LEU A 145 -6.42 -15.57 1.50
CA LEU A 145 -6.70 -15.72 0.07
C LEU A 145 -6.70 -17.21 -0.35
N LEU A 146 -5.78 -17.99 0.17
CA LEU A 146 -5.61 -19.41 -0.15
C LEU A 146 -6.71 -20.33 0.43
N LYS A 147 -7.54 -19.86 1.36
CA LYS A 147 -8.67 -20.63 1.91
C LYS A 147 -9.87 -20.69 0.98
N HIS A 148 -9.92 -19.77 0.01
CA HIS A 148 -11.06 -19.69 -0.92
C HIS A 148 -10.89 -20.66 -2.07
N ASP A 149 -11.89 -21.53 -2.26
CA ASP A 149 -11.84 -22.63 -3.24
C ASP A 149 -11.76 -22.14 -4.69
N GLU A 150 -12.19 -20.91 -4.95
CA GLU A 150 -12.09 -20.29 -6.27
C GLU A 150 -10.66 -19.89 -6.65
N ILE A 151 -9.71 -19.93 -5.69
CA ILE A 151 -8.33 -19.49 -5.93
C ILE A 151 -7.41 -20.67 -6.25
N LYS A 152 -6.62 -20.54 -7.31
CA LYS A 152 -5.52 -21.44 -7.65
C LYS A 152 -4.38 -21.21 -6.66
N ARG A 153 -4.18 -22.10 -5.68
CA ARG A 153 -3.17 -21.93 -4.62
C ARG A 153 -1.73 -21.86 -5.13
N TYR A 154 -1.47 -22.38 -6.32
CA TYR A 154 -0.17 -22.38 -6.98
C TYR A 154 0.00 -21.23 -8.00
N ALA A 155 -0.90 -20.28 -8.03
CA ALA A 155 -0.87 -19.13 -8.95
C ALA A 155 -1.32 -17.87 -8.22
N THR A 156 -0.51 -17.41 -7.26
CA THR A 156 -0.82 -16.22 -6.47
C THR A 156 0.28 -15.18 -6.54
N GLY A 157 -0.09 -13.93 -6.33
CA GLY A 157 0.81 -12.79 -6.27
C GLY A 157 0.48 -11.84 -5.12
N LEU A 158 1.42 -10.97 -4.82
CA LEU A 158 1.24 -9.84 -3.91
C LEU A 158 1.34 -8.54 -4.70
N LEU A 159 0.48 -7.59 -4.43
CA LEU A 159 0.55 -6.25 -5.00
C LEU A 159 0.55 -5.22 -3.86
N GLY A 160 1.55 -4.34 -3.84
CA GLY A 160 1.62 -3.26 -2.88
C GLY A 160 1.65 -1.90 -3.57
N HIS A 161 0.84 -0.95 -3.08
CA HIS A 161 0.86 0.43 -3.52
C HIS A 161 1.65 1.29 -2.53
N SER A 162 2.61 2.08 -3.02
CA SER A 162 3.41 2.98 -2.18
C SER A 162 4.12 2.23 -1.04
N GLU A 163 3.93 2.61 0.23
CA GLU A 163 4.39 1.88 1.43
C GLU A 163 3.98 0.40 1.41
N GLY A 164 2.79 0.08 0.87
CA GLY A 164 2.34 -1.29 0.74
C GLY A 164 3.29 -2.18 -0.08
N GLY A 165 4.04 -1.61 -1.01
CA GLY A 165 5.08 -2.33 -1.74
C GLY A 165 6.29 -2.68 -0.88
N LEU A 166 6.65 -1.84 0.10
CA LEU A 166 7.69 -2.15 1.08
C LEU A 166 7.25 -3.33 1.97
N LEU A 167 5.98 -3.31 2.41
CA LEU A 167 5.40 -4.41 3.19
C LEU A 167 5.36 -5.72 2.40
N VAL A 168 5.04 -5.66 1.10
CA VAL A 168 5.08 -6.82 0.19
C VAL A 168 6.50 -7.38 0.09
N LEU A 169 7.49 -6.54 -0.14
CA LEU A 169 8.90 -6.94 -0.21
C LEU A 169 9.38 -7.58 1.09
N ALA A 170 8.99 -7.01 2.24
CA ALA A 170 9.35 -7.54 3.55
C ALA A 170 8.62 -8.87 3.87
N ALA A 171 7.36 -9.01 3.48
CA ALA A 171 6.53 -10.17 3.79
C ALA A 171 6.84 -11.39 2.89
N ALA A 172 7.12 -11.17 1.61
CA ALA A 172 7.28 -12.25 0.63
C ALA A 172 8.25 -13.37 1.08
N PRO A 173 9.47 -13.08 1.59
CA PRO A 173 10.41 -14.11 2.04
C PRO A 173 9.95 -14.85 3.30
N THR A 174 9.02 -14.30 4.08
CA THR A 174 8.50 -14.90 5.32
C THR A 174 7.36 -15.89 5.08
N ILE A 175 6.80 -15.93 3.87
CA ILE A 175 5.74 -16.88 3.49
C ILE A 175 6.41 -18.19 3.09
N SER A 176 6.33 -19.19 3.97
CA SER A 176 7.02 -20.48 3.78
C SER A 176 6.22 -21.51 3.00
N GLN A 177 4.88 -21.48 3.11
CA GLN A 177 3.99 -22.45 2.45
C GLN A 177 3.17 -21.77 1.34
N ASN A 178 2.97 -22.49 0.22
CA ASN A 178 2.24 -21.97 -0.94
C ASN A 178 2.70 -20.55 -1.30
N LYS A 179 4.01 -20.36 -1.43
CA LYS A 179 4.63 -19.05 -1.67
C LYS A 179 3.97 -18.32 -2.84
N PRO A 180 3.85 -16.99 -2.78
CA PRO A 180 3.47 -16.23 -3.96
C PRO A 180 4.50 -16.44 -5.08
N HIS A 181 4.08 -16.34 -6.32
CA HIS A 181 4.94 -16.54 -7.50
C HIS A 181 5.46 -15.21 -8.04
N VAL A 182 4.67 -14.17 -7.84
CA VAL A 182 4.97 -12.84 -8.39
C VAL A 182 4.67 -11.74 -7.39
N MET A 183 5.28 -10.57 -7.63
CA MET A 183 4.90 -9.34 -6.96
C MET A 183 4.72 -8.20 -7.95
N VAL A 184 3.84 -7.27 -7.61
CA VAL A 184 3.67 -6.00 -8.29
C VAL A 184 3.94 -4.87 -7.30
N LEU A 185 4.91 -4.03 -7.60
CA LEU A 185 5.29 -2.87 -6.81
C LEU A 185 4.80 -1.61 -7.52
N ALA A 186 3.69 -1.08 -7.04
CA ALA A 186 2.98 0.04 -7.65
C ALA A 186 3.32 1.35 -6.91
N ALA A 187 3.92 2.32 -7.58
CA ALA A 187 4.36 3.59 -6.99
C ALA A 187 5.20 3.40 -5.70
N THR A 188 5.94 2.30 -5.62
CA THR A 188 6.71 1.90 -4.43
C THR A 188 8.07 2.61 -4.42
N PRO A 189 8.51 3.16 -3.27
CA PRO A 189 9.83 3.77 -3.17
C PRO A 189 10.95 2.71 -3.19
N GLY A 190 12.06 3.04 -3.83
CA GLY A 190 13.26 2.20 -3.89
C GLY A 190 14.33 2.56 -2.86
N ARG A 191 14.05 3.54 -2.00
CA ARG A 191 14.95 3.99 -0.93
C ARG A 191 14.37 3.67 0.44
N PRO A 192 15.20 3.59 1.49
CA PRO A 192 14.74 3.46 2.86
C PRO A 192 13.69 4.53 3.22
N TYR A 193 12.66 4.13 3.98
CA TYR A 193 11.49 4.96 4.23
C TYR A 193 11.82 6.33 4.84
N GLY A 194 12.81 6.42 5.74
CA GLY A 194 13.23 7.68 6.34
C GLY A 194 13.80 8.68 5.33
N GLU A 195 14.48 8.21 4.27
CA GLU A 195 14.96 9.08 3.20
C GLU A 195 13.80 9.65 2.38
N ILE A 196 12.82 8.82 2.09
CA ILE A 196 11.62 9.23 1.34
C ILE A 196 10.85 10.29 2.14
N LEU A 197 10.59 10.02 3.42
CA LEU A 197 9.86 10.95 4.30
C LEU A 197 10.59 12.30 4.41
N ARG A 198 11.92 12.29 4.59
CA ARG A 198 12.75 13.50 4.59
C ARG A 198 12.57 14.30 3.29
N ARG A 199 12.69 13.65 2.12
CA ARG A 199 12.58 14.29 0.82
C ARG A 199 11.19 14.87 0.57
N GLN A 200 10.14 14.15 0.95
CA GLN A 200 8.76 14.63 0.85
C GLN A 200 8.57 15.89 1.71
N LEU A 201 9.00 15.87 2.97
CA LEU A 201 8.86 17.00 3.88
C LEU A 201 9.77 18.18 3.53
N GLN A 202 10.97 17.93 3.01
CA GLN A 202 11.84 18.99 2.50
C GLN A 202 11.20 19.76 1.34
N ARG A 203 10.42 19.10 0.49
CA ARG A 203 9.68 19.75 -0.59
C ARG A 203 8.41 20.44 -0.11
N ALA A 204 7.64 19.78 0.76
CA ALA A 204 6.34 20.26 1.20
C ALA A 204 6.39 21.31 2.31
N ALA A 205 7.36 21.21 3.21
CA ALA A 205 7.50 22.02 4.41
C ALA A 205 8.97 22.19 4.81
N PRO A 206 9.80 22.89 3.98
CA PRO A 206 11.24 23.00 4.21
C PRO A 206 11.62 23.63 5.55
N THR A 207 10.76 24.47 6.12
CA THR A 207 10.97 25.10 7.44
C THR A 207 10.87 24.10 8.61
N LEU A 208 10.33 22.92 8.38
CA LEU A 208 10.16 21.87 9.40
C LEU A 208 11.27 20.81 9.36
N ILE A 209 12.22 20.92 8.43
CA ILE A 209 13.21 19.84 8.20
C ILE A 209 14.05 19.51 9.43
N ASP A 210 14.44 20.51 10.23
CA ASP A 210 15.19 20.28 11.47
C ASP A 210 14.39 19.46 12.50
N GLY A 211 13.07 19.70 12.55
CA GLY A 211 12.16 18.91 13.37
C GLY A 211 12.05 17.47 12.88
N VAL A 212 12.01 17.28 11.56
CA VAL A 212 12.00 15.94 10.91
C VAL A 212 13.29 15.18 11.23
N GLU A 213 14.45 15.81 11.06
CA GLU A 213 15.74 15.18 11.36
C GLU A 213 15.85 14.77 12.83
N ARG A 214 15.40 15.64 13.75
CA ARG A 214 15.33 15.30 15.17
C ARG A 214 14.43 14.11 15.45
N ALA A 215 13.24 14.07 14.80
CA ALA A 215 12.30 12.97 14.96
C ALA A 215 12.86 11.64 14.43
N LEU A 216 13.36 11.63 13.20
CA LEU A 216 13.93 10.43 12.58
C LEU A 216 15.17 9.94 13.33
N GLY A 217 16.04 10.85 13.79
CA GLY A 217 17.21 10.54 14.59
C GLY A 217 16.84 9.91 15.95
N ALA A 218 15.88 10.50 16.66
CA ALA A 218 15.41 9.97 17.94
C ALA A 218 14.74 8.60 17.79
N ILE A 219 13.89 8.42 16.78
CA ILE A 219 13.26 7.13 16.50
C ILE A 219 14.32 6.06 16.18
N ARG A 220 15.30 6.38 15.35
CA ARG A 220 16.38 5.44 15.01
C ARG A 220 17.15 4.99 16.24
N ASN A 221 17.48 5.92 17.14
CA ASN A 221 18.34 5.65 18.28
C ASN A 221 17.55 5.08 19.47
N ASN A 222 16.35 5.58 19.73
CA ASN A 222 15.60 5.32 20.96
C ASN A 222 14.23 4.65 20.72
N GLY A 223 13.83 4.43 19.46
CA GLY A 223 12.55 3.81 19.10
C GLY A 223 11.33 4.70 19.34
N ARG A 224 11.51 6.01 19.63
CA ARG A 224 10.41 6.93 19.91
C ARG A 224 10.67 8.34 19.38
N PRO A 225 9.64 9.07 18.93
CA PRO A 225 9.79 10.48 18.59
C PRO A 225 10.12 11.30 19.84
N PRO A 226 10.86 12.41 19.70
CA PRO A 226 11.20 13.27 20.85
C PRO A 226 9.98 14.11 21.25
N ALA A 227 9.94 14.54 22.51
CA ALA A 227 9.01 15.57 22.96
C ALA A 227 9.33 16.93 22.29
N GLY A 228 8.32 17.81 22.20
CA GLY A 228 8.51 19.20 21.74
C GLY A 228 8.76 19.31 20.22
N LEU A 229 8.23 18.38 19.42
CA LEU A 229 8.14 18.57 17.99
C LEU A 229 7.15 19.70 17.64
N PRO A 230 7.40 20.46 16.55
CA PRO A 230 6.41 21.39 16.01
C PRO A 230 5.02 20.73 15.84
N ALA A 231 3.96 21.50 16.09
CA ALA A 231 2.58 20.98 16.06
C ALA A 231 2.24 20.34 14.71
N GLU A 232 2.79 20.88 13.62
CA GLU A 232 2.59 20.40 12.25
C GLU A 232 3.21 19.00 12.02
N LEU A 233 4.22 18.62 12.81
CA LEU A 233 4.87 17.31 12.73
C LEU A 233 4.23 16.25 13.65
N GLN A 234 3.45 16.66 14.65
CA GLN A 234 2.85 15.71 15.60
C GLN A 234 1.95 14.65 14.93
N PRO A 235 1.12 14.98 13.91
CA PRO A 235 0.32 13.97 13.22
C PRO A 235 1.17 12.95 12.44
N LEU A 236 2.39 13.30 12.03
CA LEU A 236 3.31 12.42 11.31
C LEU A 236 4.16 11.58 12.26
N PHE A 237 4.40 12.08 13.46
CA PHE A 237 5.21 11.42 14.50
C PHE A 237 4.43 11.28 15.81
N PRO A 238 3.26 10.61 15.82
CA PRO A 238 2.56 10.33 17.06
C PRO A 238 3.41 9.43 17.96
N ALA A 239 3.20 9.49 19.28
CA ALA A 239 4.05 8.83 20.26
C ALA A 239 4.25 7.32 20.01
N TYR A 240 3.25 6.66 19.44
CA TYR A 240 3.27 5.22 19.17
C TYR A 240 3.99 4.79 17.89
N ILE A 241 4.33 5.73 16.99
CA ILE A 241 4.80 5.38 15.63
C ILE A 241 6.24 4.83 15.60
N GLY A 242 6.97 4.98 16.70
CA GLY A 242 8.40 4.66 16.77
C GLY A 242 8.75 3.27 16.26
N PRO A 243 8.15 2.18 16.74
CA PRO A 243 8.48 0.81 16.29
C PRO A 243 8.18 0.56 14.81
N PHE A 244 7.15 1.21 14.25
CA PHE A 244 6.89 1.14 12.83
C PHE A 244 8.01 1.82 12.03
N LEU A 245 8.28 3.09 12.34
CA LEU A 245 9.27 3.86 11.59
C LEU A 245 10.69 3.31 11.77
N GLN A 246 11.03 2.77 12.93
CA GLN A 246 12.33 2.14 13.16
C GLN A 246 12.54 0.95 12.22
N GLY A 247 11.55 0.05 12.11
CA GLY A 247 11.59 -1.08 11.19
C GLY A 247 11.59 -0.64 9.72
N ALA A 248 10.72 0.30 9.35
CA ALA A 248 10.62 0.81 7.99
C ALA A 248 11.89 1.55 7.52
N MET A 249 12.58 2.25 8.43
CA MET A 249 13.88 2.92 8.16
C MET A 249 15.05 1.94 8.05
N ALA A 250 14.98 0.81 8.74
CA ALA A 250 16.00 -0.23 8.66
C ALA A 250 15.84 -1.11 7.39
N PHE A 251 14.66 -1.11 6.78
CA PHE A 251 14.38 -1.91 5.61
C PHE A 251 14.92 -1.27 4.33
N ASP A 252 15.76 -2.01 3.60
CA ASP A 252 16.26 -1.63 2.27
C ASP A 252 15.46 -2.33 1.17
N PRO A 253 14.57 -1.62 0.46
CA PRO A 253 13.72 -2.22 -0.55
C PRO A 253 14.50 -2.71 -1.79
N ALA A 254 15.58 -2.04 -2.16
CA ALA A 254 16.38 -2.44 -3.31
C ALA A 254 17.16 -3.73 -3.02
N ALA A 255 17.78 -3.84 -1.84
CA ALA A 255 18.42 -5.07 -1.40
C ALA A 255 17.44 -6.24 -1.29
N ALA A 256 16.23 -6.00 -0.75
CA ALA A 256 15.18 -7.00 -0.67
C ALA A 256 14.71 -7.47 -2.04
N LEU A 257 14.54 -6.56 -3.01
CA LEU A 257 14.18 -6.92 -4.38
C LEU A 257 15.31 -7.71 -5.06
N ALA A 258 16.55 -7.28 -4.91
CA ALA A 258 17.70 -7.93 -5.54
C ALA A 258 17.84 -9.41 -5.19
N THR A 259 17.45 -9.79 -3.97
CA THR A 259 17.51 -11.19 -3.47
C THR A 259 16.21 -11.97 -3.65
N SER A 260 15.12 -11.32 -4.08
CA SER A 260 13.82 -11.98 -4.23
C SER A 260 13.79 -12.90 -5.44
N PRO A 261 13.34 -14.17 -5.30
CA PRO A 261 13.18 -15.09 -6.43
C PRO A 261 11.87 -14.87 -7.21
N LEU A 262 10.98 -13.99 -6.76
CA LEU A 262 9.66 -13.79 -7.37
C LEU A 262 9.74 -12.98 -8.66
N GLY A 263 8.96 -13.33 -9.68
CA GLY A 263 8.72 -12.43 -10.80
C GLY A 263 8.22 -11.06 -10.30
N CYS A 264 8.68 -9.95 -10.86
CA CYS A 264 8.32 -8.63 -10.36
C CYS A 264 7.93 -7.67 -11.47
N LEU A 265 6.82 -6.96 -11.28
CA LEU A 265 6.43 -5.82 -12.09
C LEU A 265 6.56 -4.54 -11.26
N LEU A 266 7.37 -3.58 -11.72
CA LEU A 266 7.38 -2.21 -11.22
C LEU A 266 6.42 -1.37 -12.06
N LEU A 267 5.41 -0.77 -11.43
CA LEU A 267 4.50 0.19 -12.07
C LEU A 267 4.63 1.55 -11.41
N HIS A 268 4.96 2.58 -12.19
CA HIS A 268 5.17 3.91 -11.63
C HIS A 268 4.59 5.00 -12.52
N GLY A 269 4.16 6.08 -11.90
CA GLY A 269 3.70 7.28 -12.58
C GLY A 269 4.85 8.23 -12.87
N GLY A 270 5.00 8.67 -14.13
CA GLY A 270 6.04 9.64 -14.53
C GLY A 270 5.81 11.06 -13.99
N ALA A 271 4.58 11.36 -13.54
CA ALA A 271 4.20 12.62 -12.88
C ALA A 271 4.00 12.45 -11.37
N ASP A 272 4.51 11.37 -10.78
CA ASP A 272 4.45 11.13 -9.34
C ASP A 272 5.27 12.19 -8.59
N GLN A 273 4.59 12.95 -7.73
CA GLN A 273 5.20 13.99 -6.90
C GLN A 273 5.58 13.50 -5.49
N GLN A 274 5.09 12.34 -5.07
CA GLN A 274 5.39 11.75 -3.78
C GLN A 274 6.65 10.90 -3.84
N ILE A 275 6.69 9.97 -4.80
CA ILE A 275 7.84 9.11 -5.09
C ILE A 275 8.35 9.53 -6.48
N VAL A 276 9.33 10.42 -6.49
CA VAL A 276 9.80 11.04 -7.73
C VAL A 276 10.52 10.04 -8.60
N PRO A 277 10.08 9.85 -9.88
CA PRO A 277 10.76 8.99 -10.82
C PRO A 277 12.25 9.37 -10.97
N MET A 278 13.10 8.40 -11.34
CA MET A 278 14.55 8.54 -11.50
C MET A 278 15.33 8.80 -10.20
N ASN A 279 14.70 9.41 -9.20
CA ASN A 279 15.36 9.69 -7.92
C ASN A 279 15.04 8.64 -6.87
N ASP A 280 13.77 8.31 -6.72
CA ASP A 280 13.29 7.50 -5.60
C ASP A 280 13.03 6.04 -5.99
N ILE A 281 12.86 5.73 -7.30
CA ILE A 281 12.63 4.36 -7.79
C ILE A 281 13.84 3.75 -8.49
N GLN A 282 14.84 4.55 -8.89
CA GLN A 282 16.01 4.03 -9.62
C GLN A 282 16.67 2.84 -8.91
N PRO A 283 16.84 2.81 -7.58
CA PRO A 283 17.40 1.64 -6.90
C PRO A 283 16.59 0.34 -7.12
N LEU A 284 15.25 0.43 -7.23
CA LEU A 284 14.43 -0.76 -7.57
C LEU A 284 14.62 -1.17 -9.04
N ILE A 285 14.74 -0.22 -9.95
CA ILE A 285 14.99 -0.52 -11.38
C ILE A 285 16.34 -1.21 -11.52
N ASP A 286 17.37 -0.71 -10.87
CA ASP A 286 18.71 -1.29 -10.88
C ASP A 286 18.71 -2.70 -10.27
N ALA A 287 18.07 -2.86 -9.12
CA ALA A 287 17.90 -4.16 -8.47
C ALA A 287 17.15 -5.16 -9.36
N LEU A 288 16.10 -4.70 -10.07
CA LEU A 288 15.33 -5.52 -10.99
C LEU A 288 16.18 -6.00 -12.16
N GLY A 289 17.02 -5.14 -12.73
CA GLY A 289 17.91 -5.47 -13.86
C GLY A 289 19.04 -6.43 -13.51
N ASN A 290 19.48 -6.43 -12.24
CA ASN A 290 20.65 -7.19 -11.80
C ASN A 290 20.32 -8.58 -11.21
N ARG A 291 19.04 -8.92 -11.04
CA ARG A 291 18.64 -10.21 -10.48
C ARG A 291 18.37 -11.26 -11.55
N GLY A 292 18.53 -12.54 -11.22
CA GLY A 292 18.26 -13.66 -12.14
C GLY A 292 16.77 -13.99 -12.32
N ALA A 293 15.90 -13.49 -11.47
CA ALA A 293 14.45 -13.66 -11.58
C ALA A 293 13.84 -12.66 -12.57
N GLY A 294 12.88 -13.11 -13.38
CA GLY A 294 12.22 -12.27 -14.38
C GLY A 294 11.54 -11.03 -13.79
N GLY A 295 11.56 -9.92 -14.51
CA GLY A 295 10.89 -8.70 -14.08
C GLY A 295 10.81 -7.65 -15.18
N GLU A 296 9.86 -6.74 -15.01
CA GLU A 296 9.62 -5.63 -15.92
C GLU A 296 9.35 -4.35 -15.14
N ALA A 297 9.74 -3.21 -15.70
CA ALA A 297 9.47 -1.91 -15.13
C ALA A 297 8.74 -1.02 -16.15
N MET A 298 7.76 -0.26 -15.68
CA MET A 298 7.06 0.74 -16.47
C MET A 298 6.95 2.04 -15.68
N VAL A 299 7.45 3.13 -16.25
CA VAL A 299 7.21 4.50 -15.77
C VAL A 299 6.34 5.18 -16.82
N ALA A 300 5.07 5.37 -16.50
CA ALA A 300 4.06 5.91 -17.43
C ALA A 300 4.04 7.44 -17.39
N ALA A 301 4.37 8.10 -18.50
CA ALA A 301 4.34 9.56 -18.60
C ALA A 301 2.94 10.13 -18.30
N GLY A 302 2.87 11.28 -17.60
CA GLY A 302 1.60 11.93 -17.27
C GLY A 302 0.70 11.15 -16.30
N VAL A 303 1.26 10.24 -15.52
CA VAL A 303 0.55 9.43 -14.53
C VAL A 303 1.02 9.81 -13.13
N SER A 304 0.07 9.96 -12.19
CA SER A 304 0.29 10.34 -10.80
C SER A 304 0.75 9.19 -9.91
N HIS A 305 1.01 9.51 -8.62
CA HIS A 305 1.22 8.52 -7.55
C HIS A 305 0.07 7.49 -7.43
N ASN A 306 -1.15 7.94 -7.70
CA ASN A 306 -2.35 7.08 -7.64
C ASN A 306 -2.61 6.29 -8.93
N LEU A 307 -1.62 6.23 -9.83
CA LEU A 307 -1.68 5.51 -11.11
C LEU A 307 -2.79 6.01 -12.05
N LYS A 308 -3.16 7.28 -11.92
CA LYS A 308 -4.17 7.95 -12.74
C LYS A 308 -3.54 9.00 -13.61
N ALA A 309 -4.12 9.24 -14.78
CA ALA A 309 -3.67 10.32 -15.66
C ALA A 309 -3.85 11.67 -14.96
N VAL A 310 -2.87 12.56 -15.13
CA VAL A 310 -2.94 13.94 -14.66
C VAL A 310 -3.24 14.88 -15.81
N THR A 311 -4.02 15.94 -15.54
CA THR A 311 -4.42 16.96 -16.50
C THR A 311 -3.45 18.15 -16.55
N GLY A 312 -2.51 18.22 -15.60
CA GLY A 312 -1.51 19.28 -15.51
C GLY A 312 -0.57 19.11 -14.31
N PRO A 313 0.41 20.01 -14.17
CA PRO A 313 1.46 19.88 -13.15
C PRO A 313 0.96 20.02 -11.71
N ASN A 314 -0.21 20.60 -11.50
CA ASN A 314 -0.82 20.78 -10.18
C ASN A 314 -1.94 19.75 -9.91
N ASP A 315 -2.21 18.84 -10.84
CA ASP A 315 -3.20 17.78 -10.64
C ASP A 315 -2.58 16.63 -9.81
N PRO A 316 -3.08 16.35 -8.60
CA PRO A 316 -2.56 15.27 -7.78
C PRO A 316 -2.99 13.87 -8.29
N GLY A 317 -3.84 13.80 -9.31
CA GLY A 317 -4.38 12.55 -9.85
C GLY A 317 -5.22 11.77 -8.83
N PHE A 318 -6.08 12.45 -8.08
CA PHE A 318 -6.97 11.79 -7.11
C PHE A 318 -8.21 11.20 -7.76
N THR A 319 -8.65 11.75 -8.88
CA THR A 319 -9.91 11.38 -9.54
C THR A 319 -9.67 10.62 -10.84
N GLY A 320 -10.72 10.01 -11.39
CA GLY A 320 -10.67 9.29 -12.65
C GLY A 320 -10.27 7.81 -12.52
N PRO A 321 -10.25 7.07 -13.63
CA PRO A 321 -9.85 5.67 -13.68
C PRO A 321 -8.33 5.51 -13.57
N LEU A 322 -7.86 4.27 -13.47
CA LEU A 322 -6.44 3.96 -13.71
C LEU A 322 -6.05 4.43 -15.12
N ALA A 323 -4.83 4.96 -15.26
CA ALA A 323 -4.29 5.28 -16.56
C ALA A 323 -4.30 4.03 -17.45
N PRO A 324 -4.79 4.12 -18.71
CA PRO A 324 -4.94 2.94 -19.57
C PRO A 324 -3.64 2.13 -19.71
N ALA A 325 -2.51 2.80 -19.89
CA ALA A 325 -1.21 2.13 -20.01
C ALA A 325 -0.86 1.30 -18.76
N ILE A 326 -1.16 1.81 -17.56
CA ILE A 326 -0.97 1.10 -16.29
C ILE A 326 -1.92 -0.10 -16.21
N ALA A 327 -3.20 0.12 -16.48
CA ALA A 327 -4.24 -0.90 -16.41
C ALA A 327 -3.95 -2.06 -17.37
N ASP A 328 -3.53 -1.76 -18.61
CA ASP A 328 -3.22 -2.76 -19.63
C ASP A 328 -1.92 -3.51 -19.31
N LYS A 329 -0.89 -2.81 -18.85
CA LYS A 329 0.38 -3.43 -18.43
C LYS A 329 0.16 -4.39 -17.27
N LEU A 330 -0.57 -3.96 -16.24
CA LEU A 330 -0.90 -4.80 -15.09
C LEU A 330 -1.62 -6.08 -15.53
N ALA A 331 -2.67 -5.96 -16.33
CA ALA A 331 -3.45 -7.11 -16.78
C ALA A 331 -2.63 -8.07 -17.68
N THR A 332 -1.91 -7.54 -18.65
CA THR A 332 -1.15 -8.34 -19.62
C THR A 332 -0.01 -9.08 -18.94
N TRP A 333 0.77 -8.36 -18.11
CA TRP A 333 1.87 -8.98 -17.39
C TRP A 333 1.39 -10.04 -16.40
N SER A 334 0.33 -9.76 -15.64
CA SER A 334 -0.21 -10.72 -14.67
C SER A 334 -0.68 -12.00 -15.34
N ARG A 335 -1.33 -11.91 -16.51
CA ARG A 335 -1.73 -13.09 -17.30
C ARG A 335 -0.53 -13.90 -17.78
N ALA A 336 0.49 -13.24 -18.31
CA ALA A 336 1.70 -13.90 -18.75
C ALA A 336 2.43 -14.62 -17.59
N ALA A 337 2.46 -13.98 -16.42
CA ALA A 337 3.21 -14.47 -15.27
C ALA A 337 2.49 -15.57 -14.45
N LEU A 338 1.14 -15.58 -14.42
CA LEU A 338 0.34 -16.51 -13.59
C LEU A 338 -0.61 -17.41 -14.39
N GLY A 339 -0.68 -17.27 -15.71
CA GLY A 339 -1.47 -18.15 -16.56
C GLY A 339 -2.98 -18.02 -16.34
N ALA A 340 -3.51 -16.79 -16.43
CA ALA A 340 -4.95 -16.51 -16.38
C ALA A 340 -5.58 -16.50 -17.78
#